data_022bafedb174abb9c934fbed878cab6b
#
_entry.id   022bafedb174abb9c934fbed878cab6b
#
_cell.length_a   1.000
_cell.length_b   1.000
_cell.length_c   1.000
_cell.angle_alpha   90.00
_cell.angle_beta   90.00
_cell.angle_gamma   90.00
#
_symmetry.space_group_name_H-M   'P 1'
#
loop_
_entity.id
_entity.type
_entity.pdbx_description
1 polymer ?
#
loop_
_entity_poly.entity_id
_entity_poly.type
_entity_poly.pdbx_seq_one_letter_code
_entity_poly.pdbx_strand_id
1 'polypeptide(L)'
;RKIRGRSVYGLTFPLLLYGTGKKFGKSEGNAMFMSAEKTSVYDWYQFFLRSADEDVIRYLKVFSLRPLDEIAELERQMKANPEARIPQKALAEELTALVHGAAGLETARGATQALFGGDVAGKGADELETIFKDVKSAERARADVVDKPVWAVAAQAGMFKSNGEARRMAQQGGLSL
;
A
#
# COMPACT_ATOMS: atom_id res chain seq x y z
N ARG A 1 2.35 -38.54 23.04
CA ARG A 1 2.14 -39.30 24.32
C ARG A 1 2.71 -40.73 24.24
N LYS A 2 2.48 -41.45 23.14
CA LYS A 2 2.89 -42.85 22.96
C LYS A 2 4.42 -43.08 23.06
N ILE A 3 5.24 -42.11 22.62
CA ILE A 3 6.70 -42.31 22.53
C ILE A 3 7.42 -41.87 23.81
N ARG A 4 7.02 -40.76 24.45
CA ARG A 4 7.73 -40.15 25.58
C ARG A 4 6.93 -40.08 26.88
N GLY A 5 5.69 -40.56 26.93
CA GLY A 5 4.83 -40.56 28.13
C GLY A 5 4.44 -39.17 28.64
N ARG A 6 4.80 -38.08 27.91
CA ARG A 6 4.55 -36.71 28.32
C ARG A 6 3.23 -36.22 27.73
N SER A 7 2.47 -35.41 28.47
CA SER A 7 1.33 -34.67 27.95
C SER A 7 1.84 -33.49 27.13
N VAL A 8 1.22 -33.28 25.99
CA VAL A 8 1.45 -32.13 25.11
C VAL A 8 0.12 -31.42 24.87
N TYR A 9 0.18 -30.10 24.75
CA TYR A 9 -0.97 -29.26 24.54
C TYR A 9 -0.75 -28.50 23.23
N GLY A 10 -1.81 -28.30 22.45
CA GLY A 10 -1.79 -27.52 21.23
C GLY A 10 -2.70 -26.30 21.38
N LEU A 11 -2.21 -25.15 20.96
CA LEU A 11 -2.98 -23.94 20.80
C LEU A 11 -3.06 -23.63 19.30
N THR A 12 -4.27 -23.43 18.78
CA THR A 12 -4.48 -23.10 17.37
C THR A 12 -5.34 -21.85 17.25
N PHE A 13 -5.08 -21.08 16.20
CA PHE A 13 -5.88 -19.91 15.84
C PHE A 13 -6.64 -20.18 14.54
N PRO A 14 -7.83 -19.59 14.35
CA PRO A 14 -8.50 -19.60 13.06
C PRO A 14 -7.61 -19.05 11.96
N LEU A 15 -7.72 -19.61 10.76
CA LEU A 15 -6.99 -19.11 9.61
C LEU A 15 -7.48 -17.70 9.25
N LEU A 16 -6.55 -16.77 9.05
CA LEU A 16 -6.89 -15.45 8.58
C LEU A 16 -7.27 -15.50 7.10
N LEU A 17 -8.46 -15.02 6.79
CA LEU A 17 -9.03 -14.98 5.44
C LEU A 17 -9.31 -13.54 5.04
N TYR A 18 -9.33 -13.25 3.75
CA TYR A 18 -10.00 -12.06 3.20
C TYR A 18 -11.52 -12.20 3.36
N GLY A 19 -12.27 -11.11 3.31
CA GLY A 19 -13.74 -11.14 3.25
C GLY A 19 -14.30 -12.02 2.13
N THR A 20 -13.54 -12.15 1.04
CA THR A 20 -13.82 -13.06 -0.07
C THR A 20 -13.64 -14.55 0.24
N GLY A 21 -13.21 -14.93 1.45
CA GLY A 21 -12.93 -16.31 1.85
C GLY A 21 -11.57 -16.86 1.39
N LYS A 22 -10.79 -16.10 0.63
CA LYS A 22 -9.43 -16.50 0.23
C LYS A 22 -8.47 -16.39 1.41
N LYS A 23 -7.45 -17.26 1.45
CA LYS A 23 -6.44 -17.25 2.52
C LYS A 23 -5.57 -16.01 2.42
N PHE A 24 -5.43 -15.28 3.54
CA PHE A 24 -4.52 -14.14 3.63
C PHE A 24 -3.07 -14.57 3.35
N GLY A 25 -2.35 -13.78 2.54
CA GLY A 25 -0.94 -14.02 2.22
C GLY A 25 -0.65 -15.21 1.29
N LYS A 26 -1.66 -15.88 0.73
CA LYS A 26 -1.51 -17.01 -0.22
C LYS A 26 -2.23 -16.76 -1.54
N SER A 27 -2.22 -15.57 -2.08
CA SER A 27 -2.74 -15.35 -3.43
C SER A 27 -1.61 -15.42 -4.45
N GLU A 28 -1.86 -16.03 -5.56
CA GLU A 28 -1.00 -16.20 -6.72
C GLU A 28 -0.30 -14.89 -7.09
N GLY A 29 0.99 -14.76 -6.72
CA GLY A 29 1.81 -13.59 -7.03
C GLY A 29 1.74 -12.40 -6.06
N ASN A 30 0.85 -12.38 -5.06
CA ASN A 30 0.66 -11.24 -4.13
C ASN A 30 1.02 -11.58 -2.67
N ALA A 31 2.00 -12.42 -2.44
CA ALA A 31 2.50 -12.65 -1.09
C ALA A 31 3.23 -11.40 -0.59
N MET A 32 2.76 -10.83 0.54
CA MET A 32 3.42 -9.71 1.20
C MET A 32 4.50 -10.22 2.14
N PHE A 33 5.71 -9.72 1.96
CA PHE A 33 6.86 -10.09 2.79
C PHE A 33 7.28 -8.90 3.66
N MET A 34 7.69 -9.17 4.90
CA MET A 34 8.25 -8.14 5.78
C MET A 34 9.63 -7.64 5.32
N SER A 35 10.35 -8.42 4.51
CA SER A 35 11.63 -7.97 3.94
C SER A 35 11.42 -6.95 2.83
N ALA A 36 12.04 -5.78 2.95
CA ALA A 36 12.01 -4.72 1.94
C ALA A 36 12.62 -5.14 0.60
N GLU A 37 13.47 -6.17 0.57
CA GLU A 37 14.03 -6.73 -0.67
C GLU A 37 12.98 -7.46 -1.52
N LYS A 38 11.93 -8.01 -0.88
CA LYS A 38 10.88 -8.80 -1.55
C LYS A 38 9.59 -8.01 -1.75
N THR A 39 9.28 -7.10 -0.85
CA THR A 39 8.13 -6.20 -0.91
C THR A 39 8.61 -4.83 -0.50
N SER A 40 8.53 -3.87 -1.41
CA SER A 40 8.94 -2.49 -1.11
C SER A 40 8.16 -1.92 0.08
N VAL A 41 8.75 -0.96 0.81
CA VAL A 41 8.09 -0.31 1.94
C VAL A 41 6.81 0.40 1.48
N TYR A 42 6.84 0.98 0.27
CA TYR A 42 5.68 1.59 -0.34
C TYR A 42 4.57 0.58 -0.62
N ASP A 43 4.89 -0.57 -1.26
CA ASP A 43 3.89 -1.61 -1.55
C ASP A 43 3.31 -2.23 -0.28
N TRP A 44 4.14 -2.41 0.76
CA TRP A 44 3.71 -2.83 2.09
C TRP A 44 2.68 -1.85 2.68
N TYR A 45 2.99 -0.55 2.68
CA TYR A 45 2.08 0.48 3.15
C TYR A 45 0.77 0.50 2.36
N GLN A 46 0.85 0.49 1.02
CA GLN A 46 -0.31 0.50 0.13
C GLN A 46 -1.19 -0.73 0.28
N PHE A 47 -0.59 -1.89 0.55
CA PHE A 47 -1.36 -3.12 0.77
C PHE A 47 -2.33 -2.97 1.94
N PHE A 48 -1.87 -2.49 3.08
CA PHE A 48 -2.72 -2.27 4.25
C PHE A 48 -3.64 -1.06 4.08
N LEU A 49 -3.17 -0.01 3.44
CA LEU A 49 -3.99 1.16 3.15
C LEU A 49 -5.18 0.82 2.24
N ARG A 50 -5.04 -0.14 1.34
CA ARG A 50 -6.10 -0.61 0.42
C ARG A 50 -6.97 -1.74 0.99
N SER A 51 -6.82 -2.07 2.26
CA SER A 51 -7.66 -3.09 2.89
C SER A 51 -9.15 -2.75 2.74
N ALA A 52 -9.97 -3.77 2.48
CA ALA A 52 -11.41 -3.61 2.41
C ALA A 52 -11.99 -3.21 3.77
N ASP A 53 -13.09 -2.47 3.78
CA ASP A 53 -13.74 -2.02 5.01
C ASP A 53 -14.21 -3.19 5.88
N GLU A 54 -14.66 -4.28 5.25
CA GLU A 54 -15.07 -5.52 5.92
C GLU A 54 -13.91 -6.26 6.61
N ASP A 55 -12.67 -5.99 6.20
CA ASP A 55 -11.48 -6.70 6.67
C ASP A 55 -10.65 -5.89 7.67
N VAL A 56 -10.61 -4.57 7.53
CA VAL A 56 -9.65 -3.71 8.23
C VAL A 56 -9.75 -3.81 9.76
N ILE A 57 -10.96 -3.88 10.31
CA ILE A 57 -11.15 -4.00 11.77
C ILE A 57 -10.65 -5.34 12.27
N ARG A 58 -10.84 -6.41 11.50
CA ARG A 58 -10.29 -7.73 11.83
C ARG A 58 -8.77 -7.72 11.78
N TYR A 59 -8.17 -7.05 10.78
CA TYR A 59 -6.72 -6.92 10.69
C TYR A 59 -6.13 -6.08 11.82
N LEU A 60 -6.78 -5.00 12.22
CA LEU A 60 -6.39 -4.25 13.43
C LEU A 60 -6.38 -5.14 14.66
N LYS A 61 -7.44 -5.95 14.88
CA LYS A 61 -7.51 -6.88 16.04
C LYS A 61 -6.44 -7.97 16.03
N VAL A 62 -5.91 -8.33 14.86
CA VAL A 62 -4.91 -9.40 14.71
C VAL A 62 -3.47 -8.87 14.70
N PHE A 63 -3.23 -7.74 14.05
CA PHE A 63 -1.89 -7.26 13.78
C PHE A 63 -1.48 -6.03 14.59
N SER A 64 -2.44 -5.23 15.06
CA SER A 64 -2.17 -4.01 15.82
C SER A 64 -1.86 -4.31 17.28
N LEU A 65 -1.02 -3.47 17.87
CA LEU A 65 -0.74 -3.46 19.31
C LEU A 65 -1.67 -2.50 20.08
N ARG A 66 -2.65 -1.89 19.41
CA ARG A 66 -3.61 -0.97 20.02
C ARG A 66 -4.55 -1.69 20.98
N PRO A 67 -4.97 -1.00 22.05
CA PRO A 67 -6.06 -1.46 22.91
C PRO A 67 -7.36 -1.67 22.13
N LEU A 68 -8.20 -2.60 22.57
CA LEU A 68 -9.44 -2.94 21.88
C LEU A 68 -10.47 -1.80 21.86
N ASP A 69 -10.46 -0.92 22.84
CA ASP A 69 -11.29 0.28 22.89
C ASP A 69 -10.90 1.32 21.83
N GLU A 70 -9.61 1.50 21.55
CA GLU A 70 -9.15 2.33 20.42
C GLU A 70 -9.58 1.72 19.07
N ILE A 71 -9.50 0.40 18.91
CA ILE A 71 -9.97 -0.28 17.69
C ILE A 71 -11.48 -0.12 17.54
N ALA A 72 -12.24 -0.20 18.63
CA ALA A 72 -13.68 0.04 18.60
C ALA A 72 -14.03 1.50 18.23
N GLU A 73 -13.21 2.46 18.64
CA GLU A 73 -13.36 3.85 18.21
C GLU A 73 -13.08 4.02 16.70
N LEU A 74 -12.02 3.41 16.18
CA LEU A 74 -11.73 3.40 14.74
C LEU A 74 -12.89 2.78 13.94
N GLU A 75 -13.52 1.72 14.46
CA GLU A 75 -14.70 1.10 13.84
C GLU A 75 -15.90 2.06 13.80
N ARG A 76 -16.13 2.83 14.87
CA ARG A 76 -17.19 3.86 14.90
C ARG A 76 -16.95 4.97 13.90
N GLN A 77 -15.71 5.45 13.81
CA GLN A 77 -15.31 6.48 12.84
C GLN A 77 -15.48 6.00 11.39
N MET A 78 -15.14 4.74 11.11
CA MET A 78 -15.34 4.13 9.80
C MET A 78 -16.83 4.08 9.43
N LYS A 79 -17.70 3.68 10.37
CA LYS A 79 -19.15 3.63 10.13
C LYS A 79 -19.75 5.02 9.91
N ALA A 80 -19.21 6.04 10.56
CA ALA A 80 -19.66 7.43 10.40
C ALA A 80 -19.20 8.06 9.07
N ASN A 81 -17.98 7.77 8.64
CA ASN A 81 -17.38 8.29 7.40
C ASN A 81 -16.44 7.27 6.76
N PRO A 82 -16.95 6.31 5.99
CA PRO A 82 -16.14 5.27 5.35
C PRO A 82 -15.10 5.83 4.38
N GLU A 83 -15.42 6.92 3.68
CA GLU A 83 -14.55 7.53 2.67
C GLU A 83 -13.25 8.11 3.25
N ALA A 84 -13.25 8.49 4.52
CA ALA A 84 -12.05 9.00 5.20
C ALA A 84 -10.98 7.92 5.39
N ARG A 85 -11.35 6.63 5.34
CA ARG A 85 -10.46 5.46 5.45
C ARG A 85 -9.53 5.52 6.67
N ILE A 86 -10.05 6.01 7.80
CA ILE A 86 -9.28 6.24 9.03
C ILE A 86 -8.66 4.93 9.56
N PRO A 87 -9.39 3.81 9.70
CA PRO A 87 -8.81 2.56 10.18
C PRO A 87 -7.75 2.00 9.25
N GLN A 88 -7.92 2.14 7.92
CA GLN A 88 -6.93 1.68 6.94
C GLN A 88 -5.62 2.47 7.06
N LYS A 89 -5.71 3.80 7.24
CA LYS A 89 -4.54 4.65 7.49
C LYS A 89 -3.85 4.26 8.79
N ALA A 90 -4.61 4.11 9.87
CA ALA A 90 -4.08 3.70 11.17
C ALA A 90 -3.35 2.34 11.11
N LEU A 91 -3.96 1.35 10.44
CA LEU A 91 -3.36 0.04 10.23
C LEU A 91 -2.07 0.11 9.41
N ALA A 92 -2.10 0.79 8.26
CA ALA A 92 -0.96 0.92 7.37
C ALA A 92 0.21 1.64 8.05
N GLU A 93 -0.06 2.74 8.75
CA GLU A 93 0.95 3.52 9.46
C GLU A 93 1.60 2.72 10.59
N GLU A 94 0.79 2.08 11.43
CA GLU A 94 1.29 1.28 12.55
C GLU A 94 2.14 0.10 12.10
N LEU A 95 1.65 -0.68 11.12
CA LEU A 95 2.39 -1.86 10.66
C LEU A 95 3.64 -1.48 9.87
N THR A 96 3.63 -0.37 9.15
CA THR A 96 4.82 0.11 8.45
C THR A 96 5.86 0.62 9.44
N ALA A 97 5.45 1.38 10.46
CA ALA A 97 6.36 1.83 11.52
C ALA A 97 6.93 0.65 12.32
N LEU A 98 6.12 -0.37 12.60
CA LEU A 98 6.54 -1.56 13.36
C LEU A 98 7.58 -2.38 12.60
N VAL A 99 7.42 -2.57 11.29
CA VAL A 99 8.26 -3.46 10.48
C VAL A 99 9.45 -2.72 9.86
N HIS A 100 9.24 -1.49 9.39
CA HIS A 100 10.22 -0.72 8.61
C HIS A 100 10.74 0.53 9.34
N GLY A 101 10.27 0.77 10.55
CA GLY A 101 10.66 1.93 11.36
C GLY A 101 10.01 3.25 10.90
N ALA A 102 10.30 4.32 11.66
CA ALA A 102 9.75 5.66 11.37
C ALA A 102 10.20 6.19 10.00
N ALA A 103 11.47 5.97 9.63
CA ALA A 103 11.99 6.43 8.34
C ALA A 103 11.28 5.73 7.16
N GLY A 104 10.99 4.42 7.25
CA GLY A 104 10.23 3.69 6.26
C GLY A 104 8.79 4.21 6.13
N LEU A 105 8.14 4.51 7.25
CA LEU A 105 6.81 5.12 7.24
C LEU A 105 6.81 6.49 6.55
N GLU A 106 7.75 7.36 6.87
CA GLU A 106 7.84 8.69 6.24
C GLU A 106 8.08 8.60 4.74
N THR A 107 8.95 7.69 4.30
CA THR A 107 9.16 7.43 2.86
C THR A 107 7.86 6.98 2.18
N ALA A 108 7.14 6.02 2.76
CA ALA A 108 5.89 5.51 2.18
C ALA A 108 4.78 6.57 2.15
N ARG A 109 4.67 7.40 3.20
CA ARG A 109 3.72 8.52 3.26
C ARG A 109 4.06 9.59 2.23
N GLY A 110 5.33 9.97 2.13
CA GLY A 110 5.81 10.94 1.15
C GLY A 110 5.52 10.49 -0.28
N ALA A 111 5.82 9.24 -0.62
CA ALA A 111 5.51 8.65 -1.92
C ALA A 111 3.99 8.61 -2.20
N THR A 112 3.19 8.24 -1.19
CA THR A 112 1.73 8.22 -1.30
C THR A 112 1.18 9.62 -1.56
N GLN A 113 1.63 10.61 -0.80
CA GLN A 113 1.21 12.00 -0.96
C GLN A 113 1.60 12.55 -2.33
N ALA A 114 2.83 12.31 -2.77
CA ALA A 114 3.30 12.76 -4.08
C ALA A 114 2.51 12.13 -5.26
N LEU A 115 2.11 10.85 -5.14
CA LEU A 115 1.37 10.14 -6.19
C LEU A 115 -0.13 10.47 -6.22
N PHE A 116 -0.72 10.86 -5.09
CA PHE A 116 -2.18 11.05 -4.98
C PHE A 116 -2.61 12.50 -4.69
N GLY A 117 -1.83 13.48 -5.13
CA GLY A 117 -2.22 14.89 -5.11
C GLY A 117 -1.38 15.78 -4.20
N GLY A 118 -0.23 15.31 -3.76
CA GLY A 118 0.77 16.17 -3.13
C GLY A 118 1.48 17.04 -4.17
N ASP A 119 1.81 18.28 -3.79
CA ASP A 119 2.63 19.13 -4.61
C ASP A 119 4.07 18.58 -4.67
N VAL A 120 4.51 18.17 -5.83
CA VAL A 120 5.89 17.77 -6.12
C VAL A 120 6.71 18.92 -6.70
N ALA A 121 6.05 20.06 -7.03
CA ALA A 121 6.71 21.23 -7.55
C ALA A 121 7.62 21.84 -6.46
N GLY A 122 8.89 22.06 -6.81
CA GLY A 122 9.89 22.62 -5.88
C GLY A 122 10.69 21.58 -5.10
N LYS A 123 10.37 20.28 -5.19
CA LYS A 123 11.22 19.22 -4.64
C LYS A 123 12.45 18.99 -5.51
N GLY A 124 13.60 18.79 -4.86
CA GLY A 124 14.85 18.46 -5.56
C GLY A 124 14.82 17.06 -6.18
N ALA A 125 15.64 16.84 -7.22
CA ALA A 125 15.73 15.54 -7.88
C ALA A 125 16.07 14.40 -6.89
N ASP A 126 17.03 14.63 -5.99
CA ASP A 126 17.47 13.65 -4.98
C ASP A 126 16.33 13.31 -3.98
N GLU A 127 15.51 14.31 -3.63
CA GLU A 127 14.34 14.11 -2.77
C GLU A 127 13.27 13.27 -3.48
N LEU A 128 12.98 13.58 -4.75
CA LEU A 128 12.04 12.82 -5.57
C LEU A 128 12.54 11.39 -5.79
N GLU A 129 13.81 11.20 -6.06
CA GLU A 129 14.41 9.88 -6.22
C GLU A 129 14.28 9.04 -4.93
N THR A 130 14.48 9.65 -3.77
CA THR A 130 14.29 9.00 -2.47
C THR A 130 12.82 8.65 -2.23
N ILE A 131 11.89 9.56 -2.51
CA ILE A 131 10.45 9.37 -2.34
C ILE A 131 9.93 8.25 -3.25
N PHE A 132 10.38 8.22 -4.51
CA PHE A 132 9.91 7.28 -5.52
C PHE A 132 10.78 6.02 -5.66
N LYS A 133 11.81 5.86 -4.84
CA LYS A 133 12.75 4.73 -4.89
C LYS A 133 12.07 3.36 -5.01
N ASP A 134 10.99 3.18 -4.26
CA ASP A 134 10.24 1.91 -4.19
C ASP A 134 9.00 1.90 -5.10
N VAL A 135 8.78 2.97 -5.87
CA VAL A 135 7.67 3.08 -6.80
C VAL A 135 8.13 2.66 -8.19
N LYS A 136 7.26 1.92 -8.89
CA LYS A 136 7.55 1.52 -10.27
C LYS A 136 7.79 2.75 -11.15
N SER A 137 8.99 2.90 -11.65
CA SER A 137 9.43 4.02 -12.46
C SER A 137 9.98 3.57 -13.82
N ALA A 138 10.11 4.51 -14.75
CA ALA A 138 10.73 4.27 -16.05
C ALA A 138 11.63 5.47 -16.40
N GLU A 139 12.88 5.19 -16.78
CA GLU A 139 13.81 6.21 -17.25
C GLU A 139 13.55 6.54 -18.71
N ARG A 140 13.60 7.83 -19.05
CA ARG A 140 13.46 8.34 -20.41
C ARG A 140 14.45 9.48 -20.63
N ALA A 141 14.95 9.63 -21.87
CA ALA A 141 15.78 10.77 -22.23
C ALA A 141 14.94 12.05 -22.10
N ARG A 142 15.57 13.14 -21.64
CA ARG A 142 14.90 14.44 -21.46
C ARG A 142 14.20 14.92 -22.74
N ALA A 143 14.80 14.68 -23.91
CA ALA A 143 14.22 15.04 -25.21
C ALA A 143 12.92 14.29 -25.53
N ASP A 144 12.68 13.13 -24.91
CA ASP A 144 11.47 12.33 -25.10
C ASP A 144 10.34 12.74 -24.15
N VAL A 145 10.64 13.61 -23.17
CA VAL A 145 9.70 14.05 -22.13
C VAL A 145 9.35 15.52 -22.26
N VAL A 146 10.35 16.39 -22.45
CA VAL A 146 10.16 17.84 -22.53
C VAL A 146 9.33 18.20 -23.77
N ASP A 147 8.35 19.09 -23.60
CA ASP A 147 7.42 19.54 -24.65
C ASP A 147 6.58 18.43 -25.30
N LYS A 148 6.53 17.25 -24.69
CA LYS A 148 5.64 16.18 -25.15
C LYS A 148 4.35 16.13 -24.33
N PRO A 149 3.21 15.80 -24.96
CA PRO A 149 1.97 15.60 -24.20
C PRO A 149 2.12 14.47 -23.19
N VAL A 150 1.62 14.66 -21.95
CA VAL A 150 1.70 13.69 -20.85
C VAL A 150 1.24 12.29 -21.26
N TRP A 151 0.15 12.21 -22.02
CA TRP A 151 -0.36 10.92 -22.50
C TRP A 151 0.64 10.20 -23.44
N ALA A 152 1.44 10.93 -24.22
CA ALA A 152 2.43 10.32 -25.10
C ALA A 152 3.61 9.79 -24.29
N VAL A 153 4.08 10.54 -23.30
CA VAL A 153 5.14 10.12 -22.38
C VAL A 153 4.68 8.89 -21.60
N ALA A 154 3.47 8.88 -21.06
CA ALA A 154 2.91 7.75 -20.30
C ALA A 154 2.78 6.47 -21.16
N ALA A 155 2.35 6.62 -22.42
CA ALA A 155 2.29 5.49 -23.34
C ALA A 155 3.69 4.93 -23.68
N GLN A 156 4.67 5.81 -23.94
CA GLN A 156 6.06 5.42 -24.18
C GLN A 156 6.71 4.77 -22.94
N ALA A 157 6.31 5.19 -21.74
CA ALA A 157 6.74 4.59 -20.49
C ALA A 157 6.12 3.19 -20.24
N GLY A 158 5.19 2.75 -21.11
CA GLY A 158 4.55 1.43 -20.98
C GLY A 158 3.42 1.39 -19.97
N MET A 159 2.90 2.56 -19.53
CA MET A 159 1.76 2.63 -18.62
C MET A 159 0.44 2.26 -19.30
N PHE A 160 0.36 2.40 -20.63
CA PHE A 160 -0.81 2.10 -21.45
C PHE A 160 -0.44 1.24 -22.64
N LYS A 161 -1.37 0.44 -23.11
CA LYS A 161 -1.18 -0.46 -24.27
C LYS A 161 -1.06 0.29 -25.60
N SER A 162 -1.57 1.54 -25.66
CA SER A 162 -1.53 2.36 -26.88
C SER A 162 -1.64 3.85 -26.55
N ASN A 163 -1.18 4.70 -27.49
CA ASN A 163 -1.36 6.16 -27.42
C ASN A 163 -2.85 6.56 -27.39
N GLY A 164 -3.72 5.83 -28.05
CA GLY A 164 -5.16 6.10 -28.05
C GLY A 164 -5.81 5.85 -26.69
N GLU A 165 -5.37 4.84 -25.97
CA GLU A 165 -5.82 4.55 -24.62
C GLU A 165 -5.32 5.63 -23.64
N ALA A 166 -4.02 5.97 -23.68
CA ALA A 166 -3.44 7.02 -22.87
C ALA A 166 -4.12 8.38 -23.06
N ARG A 167 -4.42 8.75 -24.33
CA ARG A 167 -5.13 10.00 -24.65
C ARG A 167 -6.55 10.04 -24.08
N ARG A 168 -7.30 8.95 -24.18
CA ARG A 168 -8.65 8.85 -23.59
C ARG A 168 -8.60 8.99 -22.06
N MET A 169 -7.65 8.32 -21.41
CA MET A 169 -7.48 8.44 -19.95
C MET A 169 -7.12 9.86 -19.53
N ALA A 170 -6.25 10.55 -20.29
CA ALA A 170 -5.95 11.96 -20.02
C ALA A 170 -7.18 12.86 -20.17
N GLN A 171 -8.00 12.65 -21.19
CA GLN A 171 -9.24 13.40 -21.39
C GLN A 171 -10.29 13.18 -20.30
N GLN A 172 -10.28 12.00 -19.66
CA GLN A 172 -11.17 11.64 -18.57
C GLN A 172 -10.63 12.07 -17.17
N GLY A 173 -9.51 12.80 -17.12
CA GLY A 173 -8.89 13.22 -15.87
C GLY A 173 -8.16 12.09 -15.12
N GLY A 174 -7.98 10.93 -15.73
CA GLY A 174 -7.25 9.80 -15.15
C GLY A 174 -5.72 9.89 -15.29
N LEU A 175 -5.22 10.96 -15.89
CA LEU A 175 -3.81 11.26 -16.04
C LEU A 175 -3.59 12.76 -15.80
N SER A 176 -2.82 13.10 -14.77
CA SER A 176 -2.43 14.47 -14.41
C SER A 176 -0.93 14.54 -14.17
N LEU A 177 -0.39 15.73 -14.32
CA LEU A 177 0.96 16.09 -13.87
C LEU A 177 0.89 16.65 -12.47
#